data_839457cd9fb03cd64552e0316b47d782
#
_entry.id   839457cd9fb03cd64552e0316b47d782
#
_cell.length_a   1.000
_cell.length_b   1.000
_cell.length_c   1.000
_cell.angle_alpha   90.00
_cell.angle_beta   90.00
_cell.angle_gamma   90.00
#
_symmetry.space_group_name_H-M   'P 1'
#
loop_
_entity.id
_entity.type
_entity.pdbx_description
1 polymer ?
#
loop_
_entity_poly.entity_id
_entity_poly.type
_entity_poly.pdbx_seq_one_letter_code
_entity_poly.pdbx_strand_id
1 'polypeptide(L)'
;MGEPKAGNLIIETRDVSKLYGSLKAVDRVSLRVRRGEIYGFLGLNGAGKTTTIRMLLGMIRPASGEVFVCGQSILPGRGGPWERVGYMVETPRAWPELTVEENLRAASALRRLKGDGAARRMIALLRLDEYTKVRARDLSQGNKQRLGLAKALIHHPDLLILDEPVNGLDPAGIVEIRELLRKSAVEDGATVFISSHNLGEVSRMAKRIGIIHRGALIREVDAEELEASLHRSLVLDVRDREGAASFLAREGYAVDRDAAGRLLLSAPEVCGKPEEINAILVRAGFPPGYVAVASEDLESWFLRTIGEDAC
;
A
#
# COMPACT_ATOMS: atom_id res chain seq x y z
N MET A 1 12.15 -8.28 -19.91
CA MET A 1 11.88 -9.16 -18.74
C MET A 1 11.00 -10.31 -19.20
N GLY A 2 11.45 -11.58 -19.00
CA GLY A 2 10.69 -12.76 -19.47
C GLY A 2 9.38 -12.93 -18.71
N GLU A 3 8.33 -13.39 -19.41
CA GLU A 3 7.05 -13.71 -18.79
C GLU A 3 7.25 -14.71 -17.64
N PRO A 4 6.65 -14.46 -16.45
CA PRO A 4 6.77 -15.37 -15.32
C PRO A 4 6.13 -16.72 -15.67
N LYS A 5 6.88 -17.83 -15.46
CA LYS A 5 6.35 -19.18 -15.62
C LYS A 5 5.07 -19.32 -14.78
N ALA A 6 4.01 -19.89 -15.36
CA ALA A 6 2.66 -20.02 -14.78
C ALA A 6 2.61 -20.63 -13.35
N GLY A 7 3.68 -21.30 -12.89
CA GLY A 7 3.77 -21.91 -11.55
C GLY A 7 4.15 -20.97 -10.41
N ASN A 8 4.52 -19.69 -10.67
CA ASN A 8 5.02 -18.77 -9.64
C ASN A 8 3.99 -17.72 -9.19
N LEU A 9 2.80 -17.70 -9.79
CA LEU A 9 1.74 -16.77 -9.40
C LEU A 9 0.89 -17.36 -8.28
N ILE A 10 0.56 -16.53 -7.29
CA ILE A 10 -0.36 -16.87 -6.19
C ILE A 10 -1.71 -16.18 -6.35
N ILE A 11 -1.73 -14.98 -6.94
CA ILE A 11 -2.94 -14.28 -7.40
C ILE A 11 -2.76 -13.99 -8.89
N GLU A 12 -3.79 -14.32 -9.68
CA GLU A 12 -3.92 -13.93 -11.07
C GLU A 12 -5.35 -13.47 -11.34
N THR A 13 -5.51 -12.32 -11.97
CA THR A 13 -6.79 -11.90 -12.53
C THR A 13 -6.61 -11.62 -14.02
N ARG A 14 -7.64 -11.95 -14.82
CA ARG A 14 -7.65 -11.74 -16.27
C ARG A 14 -8.88 -10.93 -16.63
N ASP A 15 -8.67 -9.66 -16.96
CA ASP A 15 -9.68 -8.69 -17.42
C ASP A 15 -10.94 -8.67 -16.53
N VAL A 16 -10.73 -8.70 -15.21
CA VAL A 16 -11.81 -8.78 -14.25
C VAL A 16 -12.54 -7.45 -14.17
N SER A 17 -13.86 -7.49 -14.34
CA SER A 17 -14.71 -6.31 -14.23
C SER A 17 -15.84 -6.53 -13.23
N LYS A 18 -16.29 -5.45 -12.57
CA LYS A 18 -17.44 -5.42 -11.69
C LYS A 18 -18.28 -4.19 -11.89
N LEU A 19 -19.57 -4.42 -12.10
CA LEU A 19 -20.56 -3.35 -12.25
C LEU A 19 -21.56 -3.38 -11.10
N TYR A 20 -21.98 -2.20 -10.67
CA TYR A 20 -23.10 -1.96 -9.76
C TYR A 20 -24.03 -0.94 -10.44
N GLY A 21 -25.09 -1.46 -11.08
CA GLY A 21 -25.92 -0.62 -11.98
C GLY A 21 -25.05 -0.08 -13.13
N SER A 22 -25.05 1.23 -13.29
CA SER A 22 -24.21 1.92 -14.29
C SER A 22 -22.76 2.17 -13.85
N LEU A 23 -22.45 2.00 -12.56
CA LEU A 23 -21.12 2.24 -12.02
C LEU A 23 -20.20 1.06 -12.32
N LYS A 24 -19.11 1.30 -13.06
CA LYS A 24 -18.00 0.36 -13.20
C LYS A 24 -17.08 0.51 -11.98
N ALA A 25 -17.27 -0.33 -10.97
CA ALA A 25 -16.44 -0.31 -9.78
C ALA A 25 -15.05 -0.93 -10.01
N VAL A 26 -14.94 -1.87 -10.96
CA VAL A 26 -13.69 -2.44 -11.46
C VAL A 26 -13.83 -2.65 -12.95
N ASP A 27 -12.84 -2.25 -13.75
CA ASP A 27 -12.85 -2.29 -15.21
C ASP A 27 -11.58 -2.98 -15.75
N ARG A 28 -11.71 -4.21 -16.22
CA ARG A 28 -10.68 -5.04 -16.86
C ARG A 28 -9.34 -5.11 -16.10
N VAL A 29 -9.40 -5.26 -14.78
CA VAL A 29 -8.20 -5.37 -13.94
C VAL A 29 -7.55 -6.73 -14.12
N SER A 30 -6.29 -6.72 -14.59
CA SER A 30 -5.43 -7.89 -14.74
C SER A 30 -4.24 -7.77 -13.79
N LEU A 31 -4.18 -8.61 -12.73
CA LEU A 31 -3.14 -8.64 -11.71
C LEU A 31 -2.33 -9.93 -11.81
N ARG A 32 -1.04 -9.84 -11.52
CA ARG A 32 -0.12 -10.98 -11.44
C ARG A 32 0.77 -10.87 -10.22
N VAL A 33 0.35 -11.47 -9.10
CA VAL A 33 1.11 -11.45 -7.84
C VAL A 33 1.92 -12.72 -7.70
N ARG A 34 3.22 -12.57 -7.44
CA ARG A 34 4.17 -13.69 -7.32
C ARG A 34 4.20 -14.22 -5.90
N ARG A 35 4.59 -15.49 -5.74
CA ARG A 35 4.78 -16.09 -4.42
C ARG A 35 5.92 -15.40 -3.66
N GLY A 36 5.75 -15.18 -2.35
CA GLY A 36 6.75 -14.64 -1.45
C GLY A 36 7.00 -13.13 -1.62
N GLU A 37 6.18 -12.40 -2.42
CA GLU A 37 6.30 -10.96 -2.50
C GLU A 37 5.28 -10.25 -1.60
N ILE A 38 5.59 -9.04 -1.19
CA ILE A 38 4.62 -8.09 -0.67
C ILE A 38 4.18 -7.21 -1.84
N TYR A 39 2.92 -7.32 -2.22
CA TYR A 39 2.30 -6.55 -3.29
C TYR A 39 1.38 -5.49 -2.72
N GLY A 40 1.67 -4.22 -3.01
CA GLY A 40 0.85 -3.08 -2.64
C GLY A 40 -0.21 -2.79 -3.70
N PHE A 41 -1.47 -2.63 -3.30
CA PHE A 41 -2.57 -2.26 -4.18
C PHE A 41 -3.10 -0.88 -3.76
N LEU A 42 -2.60 0.16 -4.44
CA LEU A 42 -2.76 1.55 -4.06
C LEU A 42 -3.89 2.20 -4.86
N GLY A 43 -4.66 3.06 -4.21
CA GLY A 43 -5.68 3.87 -4.86
C GLY A 43 -6.46 4.72 -3.87
N LEU A 44 -7.05 5.80 -4.34
CA LEU A 44 -7.92 6.65 -3.53
C LEU A 44 -9.17 5.88 -3.04
N ASN A 45 -9.90 6.48 -2.10
CA ASN A 45 -11.18 5.94 -1.67
C ASN A 45 -12.16 5.89 -2.86
N GLY A 46 -12.85 4.76 -3.01
CA GLY A 46 -13.73 4.52 -4.16
C GLY A 46 -13.03 4.07 -5.45
N ALA A 47 -11.70 3.92 -5.47
CA ALA A 47 -10.95 3.48 -6.67
C ALA A 47 -11.22 2.02 -7.10
N GLY A 48 -11.87 1.20 -6.27
CA GLY A 48 -12.19 -0.20 -6.58
C GLY A 48 -11.39 -1.24 -5.78
N LYS A 49 -10.53 -0.82 -4.84
CA LYS A 49 -9.65 -1.72 -4.03
C LYS A 49 -10.44 -2.82 -3.32
N THR A 50 -11.35 -2.46 -2.42
CA THR A 50 -12.17 -3.41 -1.66
C THR A 50 -13.01 -4.29 -2.56
N THR A 51 -13.55 -3.75 -3.66
CA THR A 51 -14.31 -4.53 -4.65
C THR A 51 -13.43 -5.60 -5.30
N THR A 52 -12.20 -5.27 -5.67
CA THR A 52 -11.23 -6.22 -6.21
C THR A 52 -10.91 -7.30 -5.18
N ILE A 53 -10.60 -6.91 -3.94
CA ILE A 53 -10.33 -7.86 -2.84
C ILE A 53 -11.51 -8.81 -2.60
N ARG A 54 -12.74 -8.31 -2.61
CA ARG A 54 -13.92 -9.17 -2.45
C ARG A 54 -14.07 -10.18 -3.58
N MET A 55 -13.68 -9.83 -4.82
CA MET A 55 -13.66 -10.78 -5.94
C MET A 55 -12.54 -11.81 -5.78
N LEU A 56 -11.33 -11.40 -5.35
CA LEU A 56 -10.23 -12.33 -5.04
C LEU A 56 -10.62 -13.35 -3.98
N LEU A 57 -11.41 -12.96 -2.99
CA LEU A 57 -11.89 -13.83 -1.92
C LEU A 57 -13.19 -14.60 -2.27
N GLY A 58 -13.70 -14.46 -3.50
CA GLY A 58 -14.94 -15.12 -3.90
C GLY A 58 -16.18 -14.65 -3.14
N MET A 59 -16.12 -13.51 -2.47
CA MET A 59 -17.24 -12.91 -1.73
C MET A 59 -18.30 -12.33 -2.67
N ILE A 60 -17.84 -11.84 -3.83
CA ILE A 60 -18.71 -11.33 -4.90
C ILE A 60 -18.27 -11.89 -6.25
N ARG A 61 -19.23 -12.05 -7.15
CA ARG A 61 -18.96 -12.52 -8.52
C ARG A 61 -18.50 -11.37 -9.41
N PRO A 62 -17.42 -11.51 -10.18
CA PRO A 62 -17.10 -10.58 -11.26
C PRO A 62 -18.22 -10.58 -12.32
N ALA A 63 -18.41 -9.45 -13.01
CA ALA A 63 -19.30 -9.35 -14.15
C ALA A 63 -18.69 -9.99 -15.41
N SER A 64 -17.36 -9.91 -15.54
CA SER A 64 -16.56 -10.57 -16.59
C SER A 64 -15.15 -10.83 -16.08
N GLY A 65 -14.40 -11.66 -16.85
CA GLY A 65 -13.02 -12.02 -16.52
C GLY A 65 -12.93 -13.18 -15.54
N GLU A 66 -11.71 -13.55 -15.17
CA GLU A 66 -11.40 -14.71 -14.35
C GLU A 66 -10.50 -14.34 -13.18
N VAL A 67 -10.69 -15.00 -12.05
CA VAL A 67 -9.89 -14.84 -10.83
C VAL A 67 -9.29 -16.19 -10.45
N PHE A 68 -7.99 -16.20 -10.18
CA PHE A 68 -7.27 -17.36 -9.69
C PHE A 68 -6.51 -17.00 -8.41
N VAL A 69 -6.64 -17.82 -7.38
CA VAL A 69 -5.92 -17.70 -6.10
C VAL A 69 -5.31 -19.04 -5.77
N CYS A 70 -4.03 -19.05 -5.43
CA CYS A 70 -3.25 -20.28 -5.20
C CYS A 70 -3.37 -21.31 -6.34
N GLY A 71 -3.52 -20.83 -7.58
CA GLY A 71 -3.69 -21.67 -8.77
C GLY A 71 -5.09 -22.24 -8.97
N GLN A 72 -6.07 -21.91 -8.13
CA GLN A 72 -7.46 -22.34 -8.25
C GLN A 72 -8.35 -21.20 -8.77
N SER A 73 -9.25 -21.50 -9.70
CA SER A 73 -10.27 -20.58 -10.18
C SER A 73 -11.27 -20.27 -9.06
N ILE A 74 -11.52 -19.00 -8.80
CA ILE A 74 -12.39 -18.51 -7.73
C ILE A 74 -13.76 -18.17 -8.29
N LEU A 75 -14.77 -18.88 -7.77
CA LEU A 75 -16.18 -18.62 -8.07
C LEU A 75 -16.96 -18.54 -6.76
N PRO A 76 -17.85 -17.57 -6.58
CA PRO A 76 -18.69 -17.47 -5.40
C PRO A 76 -19.53 -18.74 -5.18
N GLY A 77 -19.62 -19.17 -3.91
CA GLY A 77 -20.34 -20.39 -3.54
C GLY A 77 -19.65 -21.70 -3.86
N ARG A 78 -18.49 -21.69 -4.52
CA ARG A 78 -17.63 -22.86 -4.68
C ARG A 78 -16.51 -22.87 -3.64
N GLY A 79 -16.01 -24.05 -3.30
CA GLY A 79 -14.81 -24.20 -2.48
C GLY A 79 -13.62 -23.46 -3.10
N GLY A 80 -12.66 -23.06 -2.26
CA GLY A 80 -11.46 -22.36 -2.68
C GLY A 80 -10.30 -22.71 -1.75
N PRO A 81 -9.10 -22.14 -1.98
CA PRO A 81 -7.89 -22.45 -1.22
C PRO A 81 -7.86 -21.77 0.16
N TRP A 82 -9.00 -21.67 0.82
CA TRP A 82 -9.18 -20.83 2.01
C TRP A 82 -8.38 -21.31 3.23
N GLU A 83 -7.97 -22.58 3.25
CA GLU A 83 -7.06 -23.10 4.27
C GLU A 83 -5.65 -22.49 4.19
N ARG A 84 -5.29 -21.97 3.01
CA ARG A 84 -4.00 -21.35 2.71
C ARG A 84 -4.07 -19.82 2.68
N VAL A 85 -5.27 -19.24 2.85
CA VAL A 85 -5.50 -17.80 2.72
C VAL A 85 -5.94 -17.21 4.05
N GLY A 86 -5.18 -16.25 4.54
CA GLY A 86 -5.57 -15.34 5.61
C GLY A 86 -6.10 -14.05 5.01
N TYR A 87 -7.15 -13.49 5.58
CA TYR A 87 -7.71 -12.27 5.03
C TYR A 87 -8.29 -11.35 6.11
N MET A 88 -8.28 -10.05 5.80
CA MET A 88 -8.97 -9.02 6.54
C MET A 88 -9.52 -8.00 5.54
N VAL A 89 -10.84 -7.82 5.52
CA VAL A 89 -11.54 -6.94 4.58
C VAL A 89 -12.34 -5.92 5.37
N GLU A 90 -12.13 -4.64 5.06
CA GLU A 90 -12.78 -3.51 5.72
C GLU A 90 -12.54 -3.51 7.25
N THR A 91 -13.60 -3.23 8.03
CA THR A 91 -13.51 -3.26 9.49
C THR A 91 -13.30 -4.70 9.97
N PRO A 92 -12.29 -4.95 10.83
CA PRO A 92 -12.05 -6.26 11.38
C PRO A 92 -13.30 -6.82 12.06
N ARG A 93 -13.86 -7.88 11.49
CA ARG A 93 -15.05 -8.52 12.05
C ARG A 93 -14.64 -9.50 13.15
N ALA A 94 -14.85 -9.09 14.38
CA ALA A 94 -14.78 -9.95 15.55
C ALA A 94 -16.20 -10.23 16.07
N TRP A 95 -16.39 -11.31 16.82
CA TRP A 95 -17.60 -11.52 17.59
C TRP A 95 -17.60 -10.53 18.75
N PRO A 96 -18.52 -9.55 18.76
CA PRO A 96 -18.42 -8.41 19.67
C PRO A 96 -18.57 -8.79 21.14
N GLU A 97 -19.35 -9.83 21.43
CA GLU A 97 -19.59 -10.31 22.81
C GLU A 97 -18.49 -11.22 23.36
N LEU A 98 -17.64 -11.78 22.47
CA LEU A 98 -16.51 -12.61 22.86
C LEU A 98 -15.31 -11.76 23.22
N THR A 99 -14.52 -12.23 24.18
CA THR A 99 -13.20 -11.66 24.52
C THR A 99 -12.20 -11.87 23.37
N VAL A 100 -11.05 -11.21 23.45
CA VAL A 100 -9.95 -11.41 22.48
C VAL A 100 -9.56 -12.90 22.43
N GLU A 101 -9.36 -13.54 23.57
CA GLU A 101 -8.97 -14.95 23.66
C GLU A 101 -10.06 -15.86 23.04
N GLU A 102 -11.31 -15.65 23.36
CA GLU A 102 -12.44 -16.42 22.82
C GLU A 102 -12.58 -16.24 21.31
N ASN A 103 -12.41 -15.01 20.78
CA ASN A 103 -12.38 -14.74 19.35
C ASN A 103 -11.27 -15.54 18.64
N LEU A 104 -10.07 -15.59 19.22
CA LEU A 104 -8.94 -16.31 18.63
C LEU A 104 -9.10 -17.82 18.75
N ARG A 105 -9.66 -18.32 19.85
CA ARG A 105 -10.02 -19.75 19.99
C ARG A 105 -11.09 -20.15 18.97
N ALA A 106 -12.12 -19.33 18.78
CA ALA A 106 -13.15 -19.58 17.77
C ALA A 106 -12.55 -19.57 16.35
N ALA A 107 -11.65 -18.62 16.05
CA ALA A 107 -10.93 -18.60 14.78
C ALA A 107 -10.06 -19.85 14.59
N SER A 108 -9.34 -20.29 15.63
CA SER A 108 -8.55 -21.54 15.62
C SER A 108 -9.43 -22.76 15.32
N ALA A 109 -10.57 -22.87 16.00
CA ALA A 109 -11.51 -23.98 15.80
C ALA A 109 -12.08 -24.03 14.38
N LEU A 110 -12.45 -22.87 13.80
CA LEU A 110 -12.89 -22.77 12.40
C LEU A 110 -11.80 -23.21 11.40
N ARG A 111 -10.53 -23.01 11.76
CA ARG A 111 -9.36 -23.46 10.98
C ARG A 111 -8.90 -24.88 11.34
N ARG A 112 -9.66 -25.59 12.21
CA ARG A 112 -9.36 -26.95 12.68
C ARG A 112 -7.97 -27.08 13.36
N LEU A 113 -7.47 -25.99 13.95
CA LEU A 113 -6.22 -26.00 14.69
C LEU A 113 -6.43 -26.65 16.06
N LYS A 114 -5.49 -27.48 16.49
CA LYS A 114 -5.59 -28.21 17.78
C LYS A 114 -5.01 -27.38 18.92
N GLY A 115 -5.72 -27.33 20.04
CA GLY A 115 -5.28 -26.70 21.28
C GLY A 115 -5.22 -25.19 21.24
N ASP A 116 -4.80 -24.56 22.34
CA ASP A 116 -4.80 -23.10 22.54
C ASP A 116 -3.48 -22.42 22.12
N GLY A 117 -2.51 -23.17 21.64
CA GLY A 117 -1.18 -22.66 21.32
C GLY A 117 -1.20 -21.56 20.25
N ALA A 118 -2.04 -21.72 19.22
CA ALA A 118 -2.19 -20.75 18.14
C ALA A 118 -2.77 -19.42 18.66
N ALA A 119 -3.80 -19.47 19.50
CA ALA A 119 -4.41 -18.27 20.06
C ALA A 119 -3.42 -17.51 20.96
N ARG A 120 -2.71 -18.21 21.87
CA ARG A 120 -1.71 -17.60 22.76
C ARG A 120 -0.57 -16.95 21.96
N ARG A 121 -0.06 -17.63 20.93
CA ARG A 121 0.98 -17.08 20.05
C ARG A 121 0.53 -15.79 19.38
N MET A 122 -0.71 -15.74 18.88
CA MET A 122 -1.25 -14.53 18.22
C MET A 122 -1.46 -13.38 19.22
N ILE A 123 -1.90 -13.67 20.44
CA ILE A 123 -2.03 -12.67 21.50
C ILE A 123 -0.68 -11.99 21.76
N ALA A 124 0.38 -12.76 21.99
CA ALA A 124 1.72 -12.23 22.21
C ALA A 124 2.26 -11.49 20.98
N LEU A 125 2.11 -12.07 19.79
CA LEU A 125 2.63 -11.50 18.53
C LEU A 125 2.02 -10.14 18.19
N LEU A 126 0.72 -9.96 18.46
CA LEU A 126 -0.02 -8.72 18.20
C LEU A 126 -0.15 -7.81 19.43
N ARG A 127 0.57 -8.11 20.52
CA ARG A 127 0.56 -7.34 21.78
C ARG A 127 -0.85 -7.12 22.34
N LEU A 128 -1.62 -8.18 22.39
CA LEU A 128 -2.99 -8.19 22.91
C LEU A 128 -3.08 -8.77 24.34
N ASP A 129 -1.94 -8.96 25.04
CA ASP A 129 -1.85 -9.61 26.32
C ASP A 129 -2.74 -8.95 27.38
N GLU A 130 -2.68 -7.62 27.50
CA GLU A 130 -3.49 -6.84 28.43
C GLU A 130 -4.99 -6.87 28.11
N TYR A 131 -5.34 -7.16 26.84
CA TYR A 131 -6.70 -7.16 26.34
C TYR A 131 -7.33 -8.56 26.26
N THR A 132 -6.61 -9.61 26.68
CA THR A 132 -7.00 -11.02 26.55
C THR A 132 -8.44 -11.28 27.00
N LYS A 133 -8.87 -10.68 28.12
CA LYS A 133 -10.20 -10.82 28.72
C LYS A 133 -11.17 -9.69 28.38
N VAL A 134 -10.75 -8.72 27.56
CA VAL A 134 -11.58 -7.61 27.10
C VAL A 134 -12.46 -8.09 25.93
N ARG A 135 -13.74 -7.73 25.93
CA ARG A 135 -14.65 -8.05 24.82
C ARG A 135 -14.28 -7.26 23.57
N ALA A 136 -14.43 -7.88 22.40
CA ALA A 136 -14.06 -7.26 21.15
C ALA A 136 -14.78 -5.93 20.87
N ARG A 137 -16.04 -5.76 21.32
CA ARG A 137 -16.78 -4.50 21.20
C ARG A 137 -16.11 -3.33 21.95
N ASP A 138 -15.46 -3.64 23.08
CA ASP A 138 -14.90 -2.66 24.03
C ASP A 138 -13.43 -2.29 23.67
N LEU A 139 -12.86 -2.91 22.63
CA LEU A 139 -11.51 -2.61 22.14
C LEU A 139 -11.48 -1.26 21.42
N SER A 140 -10.33 -0.58 21.51
CA SER A 140 -10.01 0.55 20.63
C SER A 140 -9.96 0.10 19.16
N GLN A 141 -10.05 1.06 18.22
CA GLN A 141 -9.97 0.75 16.79
C GLN A 141 -8.65 0.04 16.45
N GLY A 142 -7.52 0.49 16.99
CA GLY A 142 -6.23 -0.14 16.79
C GLY A 142 -6.17 -1.58 17.30
N ASN A 143 -6.74 -1.86 18.50
CA ASN A 143 -6.77 -3.22 19.02
C ASN A 143 -7.76 -4.12 18.26
N LYS A 144 -8.86 -3.58 17.71
CA LYS A 144 -9.71 -4.31 16.76
C LYS A 144 -8.93 -4.70 15.51
N GLN A 145 -8.13 -3.79 15.00
CA GLN A 145 -7.25 -4.04 13.84
C GLN A 145 -6.24 -5.16 14.13
N ARG A 146 -5.56 -5.08 15.28
CA ARG A 146 -4.64 -6.13 15.75
C ARG A 146 -5.34 -7.49 15.90
N LEU A 147 -6.55 -7.54 16.47
CA LEU A 147 -7.34 -8.76 16.57
C LEU A 147 -7.73 -9.33 15.19
N GLY A 148 -8.08 -8.47 14.24
CA GLY A 148 -8.35 -8.86 12.84
C GLY A 148 -7.15 -9.50 12.17
N LEU A 149 -5.96 -8.88 12.31
CA LEU A 149 -4.70 -9.43 11.81
C LEU A 149 -4.34 -10.74 12.50
N ALA A 150 -4.52 -10.86 13.82
CA ALA A 150 -4.32 -12.09 14.56
C ALA A 150 -5.15 -13.25 13.99
N LYS A 151 -6.42 -12.99 13.67
CA LYS A 151 -7.31 -13.99 13.03
C LYS A 151 -6.86 -14.35 11.62
N ALA A 152 -6.35 -13.39 10.85
CA ALA A 152 -5.84 -13.63 9.51
C ALA A 152 -4.58 -14.49 9.51
N LEU A 153 -3.70 -14.31 10.51
CA LEU A 153 -2.40 -14.99 10.63
C LEU A 153 -2.44 -16.32 11.38
N ILE A 154 -3.51 -16.62 12.13
CA ILE A 154 -3.55 -17.70 13.14
C ILE A 154 -3.18 -19.09 12.63
N HIS A 155 -3.44 -19.36 11.35
CA HIS A 155 -3.24 -20.66 10.69
C HIS A 155 -2.02 -20.71 9.77
N HIS A 156 -1.10 -19.74 9.86
CA HIS A 156 0.10 -19.63 9.01
C HIS A 156 -0.22 -19.73 7.51
N PRO A 157 -0.96 -18.77 6.94
CA PRO A 157 -1.38 -18.84 5.55
C PRO A 157 -0.21 -18.62 4.59
N ASP A 158 -0.28 -19.23 3.40
CA ASP A 158 0.65 -18.96 2.30
C ASP A 158 0.38 -17.59 1.65
N LEU A 159 -0.85 -17.09 1.76
CA LEU A 159 -1.30 -15.81 1.20
C LEU A 159 -2.10 -15.02 2.23
N LEU A 160 -1.71 -13.78 2.43
CA LEU A 160 -2.45 -12.78 3.19
C LEU A 160 -3.07 -11.76 2.22
N ILE A 161 -4.39 -11.55 2.32
CA ILE A 161 -5.12 -10.51 1.59
C ILE A 161 -5.70 -9.54 2.61
N LEU A 162 -5.13 -8.33 2.66
CA LEU A 162 -5.38 -7.36 3.72
C LEU A 162 -5.87 -6.04 3.13
N ASP A 163 -7.07 -5.62 3.52
CA ASP A 163 -7.67 -4.35 3.11
C ASP A 163 -7.43 -3.30 4.20
N GLU A 164 -6.59 -2.29 3.91
CA GLU A 164 -6.23 -1.19 4.81
C GLU A 164 -5.77 -1.67 6.21
N PRO A 165 -4.78 -2.60 6.33
CA PRO A 165 -4.49 -3.29 7.60
C PRO A 165 -3.90 -2.40 8.70
N VAL A 166 -3.38 -1.23 8.35
CA VAL A 166 -2.77 -0.28 9.30
C VAL A 166 -3.69 0.90 9.65
N ASN A 167 -4.89 0.94 9.05
CA ASN A 167 -5.84 2.04 9.28
C ASN A 167 -6.30 2.07 10.75
N GLY A 168 -6.21 3.25 11.38
CA GLY A 168 -6.59 3.45 12.79
C GLY A 168 -5.57 2.98 13.82
N LEU A 169 -4.35 2.62 13.38
CA LEU A 169 -3.20 2.42 14.27
C LEU A 169 -2.47 3.74 14.50
N ASP A 170 -1.82 3.83 15.64
CA ASP A 170 -0.85 4.89 15.92
C ASP A 170 0.46 4.67 15.12
N PRO A 171 1.35 5.66 15.00
CA PRO A 171 2.59 5.52 14.23
C PRO A 171 3.47 4.34 14.68
N ALA A 172 3.52 4.03 15.98
CA ALA A 172 4.27 2.89 16.49
C ALA A 172 3.64 1.57 16.07
N GLY A 173 2.30 1.45 16.13
CA GLY A 173 1.56 0.29 15.67
C GLY A 173 1.71 0.05 14.17
N ILE A 174 1.76 1.10 13.35
CA ILE A 174 2.03 0.98 11.90
C ILE A 174 3.40 0.33 11.66
N VAL A 175 4.44 0.79 12.37
CA VAL A 175 5.79 0.22 12.25
C VAL A 175 5.79 -1.25 12.66
N GLU A 176 5.14 -1.59 13.76
CA GLU A 176 5.06 -2.98 14.24
C GLU A 176 4.38 -3.91 13.25
N ILE A 177 3.23 -3.51 12.71
CA ILE A 177 2.50 -4.34 11.72
C ILE A 177 3.31 -4.46 10.43
N ARG A 178 3.97 -3.40 9.99
CA ARG A 178 4.86 -3.45 8.84
C ARG A 178 5.96 -4.49 9.01
N GLU A 179 6.68 -4.46 10.14
CA GLU A 179 7.75 -5.42 10.41
C GLU A 179 7.20 -6.86 10.53
N LEU A 180 6.00 -7.03 11.12
CA LEU A 180 5.33 -8.31 11.17
C LEU A 180 5.04 -8.88 9.77
N LEU A 181 4.48 -8.06 8.87
CA LEU A 181 4.17 -8.49 7.51
C LEU A 181 5.43 -8.77 6.69
N ARG A 182 6.50 -7.95 6.86
CA ARG A 182 7.81 -8.22 6.26
C ARG A 182 8.40 -9.55 6.73
N LYS A 183 8.36 -9.80 8.04
CA LYS A 183 8.81 -11.05 8.63
C LYS A 183 8.03 -12.24 8.07
N SER A 184 6.71 -12.17 8.00
CA SER A 184 5.88 -13.21 7.41
C SER A 184 6.24 -13.49 5.94
N ALA A 185 6.59 -12.47 5.16
CA ALA A 185 6.99 -12.67 3.78
C ALA A 185 8.41 -13.23 3.64
N VAL A 186 9.37 -12.75 4.43
CA VAL A 186 10.80 -13.10 4.29
C VAL A 186 11.13 -14.43 5.00
N GLU A 187 10.64 -14.61 6.23
CA GLU A 187 10.98 -15.78 7.06
C GLU A 187 10.01 -16.96 6.83
N ASP A 188 8.69 -16.67 6.74
CA ASP A 188 7.67 -17.71 6.59
C ASP A 188 7.36 -18.00 5.12
N GLY A 189 7.87 -17.20 4.16
CA GLY A 189 7.62 -17.35 2.74
C GLY A 189 6.19 -17.00 2.31
N ALA A 190 5.42 -16.34 3.17
CA ALA A 190 4.07 -15.92 2.87
C ALA A 190 4.05 -14.83 1.79
N THR A 191 3.01 -14.81 0.97
CA THR A 191 2.75 -13.70 0.06
C THR A 191 1.78 -12.74 0.74
N VAL A 192 2.01 -11.44 0.61
CA VAL A 192 1.13 -10.43 1.19
C VAL A 192 0.58 -9.54 0.09
N PHE A 193 -0.74 -9.53 -0.07
CA PHE A 193 -1.47 -8.56 -0.89
C PHE A 193 -2.11 -7.54 0.06
N ILE A 194 -1.69 -6.29 -0.03
CA ILE A 194 -2.14 -5.22 0.87
C ILE A 194 -2.72 -4.07 0.07
N SER A 195 -3.96 -3.67 0.39
CA SER A 195 -4.49 -2.41 -0.12
C SER A 195 -4.18 -1.25 0.81
N SER A 196 -3.97 -0.08 0.24
CA SER A 196 -3.87 1.18 0.99
C SER A 196 -4.25 2.37 0.11
N HIS A 197 -4.57 3.48 0.76
CA HIS A 197 -4.66 4.80 0.12
C HIS A 197 -3.40 5.64 0.39
N ASN A 198 -2.47 5.16 1.23
CA ASN A 198 -1.23 5.85 1.60
C ASN A 198 -0.02 5.20 0.91
N LEU A 199 0.51 5.89 -0.10
CA LEU A 199 1.67 5.42 -0.87
C LEU A 199 2.93 5.33 0.00
N GLY A 200 3.13 6.27 0.93
CA GLY A 200 4.31 6.29 1.80
C GLY A 200 4.40 5.08 2.74
N GLU A 201 3.28 4.51 3.13
CA GLU A 201 3.25 3.27 3.93
C GLU A 201 3.51 2.04 3.07
N VAL A 202 2.89 1.98 1.89
CA VAL A 202 3.01 0.84 0.96
C VAL A 202 4.43 0.74 0.40
N SER A 203 5.03 1.84 -0.04
CA SER A 203 6.38 1.86 -0.63
C SER A 203 7.47 1.35 0.30
N ARG A 204 7.26 1.51 1.63
CA ARG A 204 8.20 1.01 2.63
C ARG A 204 8.13 -0.52 2.87
N MET A 205 7.11 -1.19 2.37
CA MET A 205 6.88 -2.64 2.58
C MET A 205 6.86 -3.41 1.27
N ALA A 206 6.15 -2.90 0.28
CA ALA A 206 5.87 -3.60 -0.94
C ALA A 206 7.09 -3.65 -1.85
N LYS A 207 7.28 -4.80 -2.51
CA LYS A 207 8.25 -4.95 -3.59
C LYS A 207 7.71 -4.42 -4.90
N ARG A 208 6.40 -4.62 -5.14
CA ARG A 208 5.68 -4.12 -6.32
C ARG A 208 4.39 -3.45 -5.88
N ILE A 209 4.02 -2.40 -6.60
CA ILE A 209 2.86 -1.57 -6.32
C ILE A 209 2.01 -1.47 -7.58
N GLY A 210 0.75 -1.92 -7.50
CA GLY A 210 -0.26 -1.69 -8.52
C GLY A 210 -1.13 -0.50 -8.14
N ILE A 211 -1.28 0.45 -9.06
CA ILE A 211 -2.07 1.67 -8.86
C ILE A 211 -3.41 1.51 -9.56
N ILE A 212 -4.49 1.57 -8.76
CA ILE A 212 -5.86 1.54 -9.28
C ILE A 212 -6.51 2.92 -9.16
N HIS A 213 -7.12 3.37 -10.26
CA HIS A 213 -7.88 4.61 -10.30
C HIS A 213 -9.18 4.40 -11.10
N ARG A 214 -10.32 4.85 -10.57
CA ARG A 214 -11.65 4.73 -11.20
C ARG A 214 -11.96 3.32 -11.72
N GLY A 215 -11.53 2.30 -10.97
CA GLY A 215 -11.75 0.90 -11.29
C GLY A 215 -10.72 0.27 -12.22
N ALA A 216 -9.84 1.02 -12.85
CA ALA A 216 -8.81 0.51 -13.75
C ALA A 216 -7.43 0.44 -13.08
N LEU A 217 -6.67 -0.63 -13.35
CA LEU A 217 -5.26 -0.70 -13.00
C LEU A 217 -4.48 0.14 -14.01
N ILE A 218 -3.99 1.31 -13.58
CA ILE A 218 -3.33 2.27 -14.47
C ILE A 218 -1.83 2.02 -14.59
N ARG A 219 -1.20 1.54 -13.52
CA ARG A 219 0.25 1.30 -13.51
C ARG A 219 0.65 0.22 -12.52
N GLU A 220 1.69 -0.55 -12.85
CA GLU A 220 2.45 -1.37 -11.90
C GLU A 220 3.90 -0.89 -11.91
N VAL A 221 4.47 -0.71 -10.72
CA VAL A 221 5.87 -0.26 -10.54
C VAL A 221 6.55 -1.13 -9.50
N ASP A 222 7.83 -1.40 -9.66
CA ASP A 222 8.68 -1.92 -8.60
C ASP A 222 9.03 -0.77 -7.64
N ALA A 223 9.15 -1.06 -6.33
CA ALA A 223 9.40 -0.01 -5.32
C ALA A 223 10.73 0.73 -5.57
N GLU A 224 11.75 0.04 -6.10
CA GLU A 224 13.03 0.63 -6.48
C GLU A 224 12.88 1.60 -7.67
N GLU A 225 12.05 1.23 -8.66
CA GLU A 225 11.74 2.08 -9.82
C GLU A 225 10.89 3.29 -9.41
N LEU A 226 10.04 3.14 -8.39
CA LEU A 226 9.25 4.24 -7.84
C LEU A 226 10.16 5.35 -7.30
N GLU A 227 11.14 5.01 -6.45
CA GLU A 227 12.08 5.98 -5.90
C GLU A 227 12.90 6.68 -7.00
N ALA A 228 13.29 5.95 -8.04
CA ALA A 228 14.00 6.51 -9.19
C ALA A 228 13.12 7.41 -10.07
N SER A 229 11.79 7.24 -10.04
CA SER A 229 10.82 8.02 -10.82
C SER A 229 10.36 9.31 -10.14
N LEU A 230 10.73 9.52 -8.89
CA LEU A 230 10.42 10.76 -8.17
C LEU A 230 11.20 11.92 -8.78
N HIS A 231 10.50 13.01 -9.10
CA HIS A 231 11.14 14.22 -9.52
C HIS A 231 12.01 14.80 -8.39
N ARG A 232 13.23 15.18 -8.72
CA ARG A 232 14.12 15.90 -7.83
C ARG A 232 14.14 17.36 -8.18
N SER A 233 14.10 18.22 -7.19
CA SER A 233 14.19 19.67 -7.39
C SER A 233 15.16 20.27 -6.37
N LEU A 234 15.97 21.20 -6.83
CA LEU A 234 16.73 22.08 -5.94
C LEU A 234 15.77 23.13 -5.39
N VAL A 235 15.54 23.11 -4.07
CA VAL A 235 14.72 24.07 -3.34
C VAL A 235 15.61 25.17 -2.81
N LEU A 236 15.28 26.42 -3.12
CA LEU A 236 16.02 27.61 -2.72
C LEU A 236 15.08 28.58 -2.02
N ASP A 237 15.46 29.04 -0.83
CA ASP A 237 14.79 30.18 -0.17
C ASP A 237 15.74 31.36 -0.09
N VAL A 238 15.38 32.43 -0.76
CA VAL A 238 16.11 33.69 -0.83
C VAL A 238 15.23 34.83 -0.36
N ARG A 239 15.84 35.92 0.15
CA ARG A 239 15.06 37.09 0.61
C ARG A 239 14.28 37.76 -0.50
N ASP A 240 14.95 38.03 -1.65
CA ASP A 240 14.30 38.56 -2.86
C ASP A 240 14.04 37.44 -3.86
N ARG A 241 12.90 36.80 -3.68
CA ARG A 241 12.49 35.64 -4.51
C ARG A 241 12.19 36.04 -5.96
N GLU A 242 11.63 37.25 -6.19
CA GLU A 242 11.31 37.73 -7.54
C GLU A 242 12.58 38.09 -8.33
N GLY A 243 13.49 38.81 -7.69
CA GLY A 243 14.77 39.17 -8.30
C GLY A 243 15.62 37.94 -8.64
N ALA A 244 15.69 36.98 -7.72
CA ALA A 244 16.42 35.74 -7.91
C ALA A 244 15.79 34.86 -9.01
N ALA A 245 14.46 34.73 -9.04
CA ALA A 245 13.77 33.98 -10.10
C ALA A 245 14.02 34.60 -11.49
N SER A 246 13.91 35.94 -11.60
CA SER A 246 14.17 36.66 -12.83
C SER A 246 15.63 36.55 -13.28
N PHE A 247 16.57 36.53 -12.34
CA PHE A 247 17.98 36.31 -12.62
C PHE A 247 18.22 34.89 -13.15
N LEU A 248 17.76 33.86 -12.42
CA LEU A 248 17.91 32.47 -12.84
C LEU A 248 17.27 32.19 -14.20
N ALA A 249 16.09 32.76 -14.48
CA ALA A 249 15.44 32.63 -15.78
C ALA A 249 16.28 33.24 -16.92
N ARG A 250 16.98 34.35 -16.68
CA ARG A 250 17.92 34.94 -17.65
C ARG A 250 19.17 34.09 -17.87
N GLU A 251 19.61 33.39 -16.84
CA GLU A 251 20.71 32.42 -16.95
C GLU A 251 20.27 31.09 -17.61
N GLY A 252 18.99 30.96 -18.02
CA GLY A 252 18.47 29.80 -18.75
C GLY A 252 17.88 28.71 -17.88
N TYR A 253 17.70 28.94 -16.57
CA TYR A 253 17.09 27.95 -15.68
C TYR A 253 15.57 28.10 -15.67
N ALA A 254 14.86 26.98 -15.79
CA ALA A 254 13.41 26.94 -15.53
C ALA A 254 13.17 27.02 -14.00
N VAL A 255 12.40 28.01 -13.58
CA VAL A 255 12.15 28.28 -12.15
C VAL A 255 10.65 28.15 -11.87
N ASP A 256 10.30 27.16 -11.06
CA ASP A 256 8.98 26.98 -10.47
C ASP A 256 8.93 27.45 -9.02
N ARG A 257 7.77 27.31 -8.36
CA ARG A 257 7.57 27.69 -6.96
C ARG A 257 6.79 26.62 -6.21
N ASP A 258 7.21 26.36 -4.97
CA ASP A 258 6.40 25.55 -4.06
C ASP A 258 5.27 26.34 -3.41
N ALA A 259 4.44 25.67 -2.61
CA ALA A 259 3.32 26.28 -1.89
C ALA A 259 3.75 27.37 -0.88
N ALA A 260 4.99 27.37 -0.42
CA ALA A 260 5.58 28.40 0.44
C ALA A 260 6.23 29.55 -0.36
N GLY A 261 6.19 29.49 -1.70
CA GLY A 261 6.77 30.45 -2.62
C GLY A 261 8.30 30.37 -2.73
N ARG A 262 8.93 29.26 -2.28
CA ARG A 262 10.35 29.01 -2.49
C ARG A 262 10.60 28.62 -3.94
N LEU A 263 11.80 28.94 -4.45
CA LEU A 263 12.17 28.63 -5.83
C LEU A 263 12.52 27.14 -5.99
N LEU A 264 12.04 26.55 -7.06
CA LEU A 264 12.28 25.15 -7.43
C LEU A 264 12.96 25.08 -8.79
N LEU A 265 14.09 24.36 -8.89
CA LEU A 265 14.76 24.06 -10.14
C LEU A 265 14.84 22.54 -10.29
N SER A 266 14.18 21.99 -11.31
CA SER A 266 14.03 20.53 -11.49
C SER A 266 14.98 19.91 -12.51
N ALA A 267 15.89 20.68 -13.09
CA ALA A 267 16.86 20.15 -14.05
C ALA A 267 17.84 19.17 -13.36
N PRO A 268 18.09 17.97 -13.94
CA PRO A 268 18.97 16.97 -13.34
C PRO A 268 20.39 17.48 -13.05
N GLU A 269 20.93 18.33 -13.92
CA GLU A 269 22.25 18.93 -13.74
C GLU A 269 22.31 19.83 -12.49
N VAL A 270 21.23 20.58 -12.25
CA VAL A 270 21.07 21.47 -11.10
C VAL A 270 20.99 20.68 -9.79
N CYS A 271 20.22 19.60 -9.80
CA CYS A 271 20.07 18.73 -8.64
C CYS A 271 21.37 17.95 -8.34
N GLY A 272 22.17 17.69 -9.37
CA GLY A 272 23.48 17.00 -9.23
C GLY A 272 24.59 17.89 -8.66
N LYS A 273 24.47 19.22 -8.79
CA LYS A 273 25.49 20.20 -8.38
C LYS A 273 24.86 21.45 -7.76
N PRO A 274 24.16 21.31 -6.65
CA PRO A 274 23.46 22.43 -5.99
C PRO A 274 24.38 23.56 -5.57
N GLU A 275 25.66 23.27 -5.31
CA GLU A 275 26.70 24.23 -4.95
C GLU A 275 27.00 25.24 -6.08
N GLU A 276 26.90 24.83 -7.36
CA GLU A 276 27.11 25.73 -8.48
C GLU A 276 26.02 26.81 -8.52
N ILE A 277 24.75 26.42 -8.35
CA ILE A 277 23.62 27.36 -8.31
C ILE A 277 23.71 28.29 -7.11
N ASN A 278 24.07 27.75 -5.95
CA ASN A 278 24.31 28.57 -4.76
C ASN A 278 25.38 29.63 -5.00
N ALA A 279 26.52 29.25 -5.61
CA ALA A 279 27.61 30.17 -5.91
C ALA A 279 27.18 31.26 -6.93
N ILE A 280 26.40 30.92 -7.95
CA ILE A 280 25.87 31.87 -8.93
C ILE A 280 24.97 32.90 -8.24
N LEU A 281 24.03 32.44 -7.39
CA LEU A 281 23.11 33.33 -6.66
C LEU A 281 23.84 34.25 -5.69
N VAL A 282 24.82 33.75 -4.94
CA VAL A 282 25.61 34.57 -4.01
C VAL A 282 26.36 35.68 -4.76
N ARG A 283 27.01 35.35 -5.89
CA ARG A 283 27.71 36.34 -6.74
C ARG A 283 26.78 37.40 -7.33
N ALA A 284 25.54 37.02 -7.63
CA ALA A 284 24.51 37.90 -8.17
C ALA A 284 23.82 38.77 -7.10
N GLY A 285 24.19 38.61 -5.81
CA GLY A 285 23.60 39.36 -4.70
C GLY A 285 22.31 38.77 -4.12
N PHE A 286 21.98 37.53 -4.44
CA PHE A 286 20.81 36.79 -3.94
C PHE A 286 21.22 35.60 -3.06
N PRO A 287 21.93 35.83 -1.92
CA PRO A 287 22.41 34.70 -1.11
C PRO A 287 21.23 33.90 -0.55
N PRO A 288 21.17 32.58 -0.82
CA PRO A 288 20.12 31.74 -0.26
C PRO A 288 20.27 31.54 1.25
N GLY A 289 19.17 31.65 1.99
CA GLY A 289 19.09 31.27 3.39
C GLY A 289 18.80 29.77 3.58
N TYR A 290 18.34 29.11 2.52
CA TYR A 290 18.08 27.66 2.50
C TYR A 290 18.36 27.11 1.11
N VAL A 291 19.08 25.98 1.06
CA VAL A 291 19.41 25.24 -0.15
C VAL A 291 19.30 23.74 0.17
N ALA A 292 18.44 23.03 -0.52
CA ALA A 292 18.33 21.59 -0.37
C ALA A 292 17.87 20.93 -1.68
N VAL A 293 18.36 19.76 -1.99
CA VAL A 293 17.76 18.90 -3.01
C VAL A 293 16.67 18.10 -2.35
N ALA A 294 15.43 18.34 -2.75
CA ALA A 294 14.26 17.61 -2.29
C ALA A 294 13.73 16.69 -3.40
N SER A 295 13.32 15.50 -3.04
CA SER A 295 12.52 14.66 -3.93
C SER A 295 11.04 15.04 -3.81
N GLU A 296 10.33 14.95 -4.94
CA GLU A 296 8.87 15.01 -4.96
C GLU A 296 8.32 14.07 -3.87
N ASP A 297 7.33 14.54 -3.12
CA ASP A 297 6.67 13.64 -2.17
C ASP A 297 5.84 12.60 -2.92
N LEU A 298 5.70 11.44 -2.30
CA LEU A 298 5.03 10.29 -2.90
C LEU A 298 3.55 10.54 -3.21
N GLU A 299 2.90 11.46 -2.49
CA GLU A 299 1.50 11.80 -2.71
C GLU A 299 1.36 12.66 -3.97
N SER A 300 2.23 13.63 -4.17
CA SER A 300 2.31 14.45 -5.40
C SER A 300 2.62 13.59 -6.62
N TRP A 301 3.57 12.68 -6.51
CA TRP A 301 3.87 11.70 -7.57
C TRP A 301 2.63 10.86 -7.94
N PHE A 302 1.92 10.36 -6.92
CA PHE A 302 0.71 9.57 -7.14
C PHE A 302 -0.38 10.39 -7.84
N LEU A 303 -0.63 11.63 -7.38
CA LEU A 303 -1.64 12.51 -7.99
C LEU A 303 -1.28 12.86 -9.43
N ARG A 304 0.00 13.11 -9.73
CA ARG A 304 0.50 13.32 -11.09
C ARG A 304 0.25 12.08 -11.96
N THR A 305 0.63 10.90 -11.48
CA THR A 305 0.45 9.64 -12.20
C THR A 305 -1.01 9.38 -12.56
N ILE A 306 -1.96 9.59 -11.63
CA ILE A 306 -3.39 9.43 -11.93
C ILE A 306 -3.97 10.54 -12.82
N GLY A 307 -3.33 11.73 -12.86
CA GLY A 307 -3.73 12.84 -13.70
C GLY A 307 -3.25 12.69 -15.14
N GLU A 308 -2.05 12.17 -15.38
CA GLU A 308 -1.47 11.90 -16.70
C GLU A 308 -2.25 10.83 -17.47
N ASP A 309 -2.75 9.79 -16.77
CA ASP A 309 -3.54 8.71 -17.39
C ASP A 309 -5.04 9.04 -17.51
N ALA A 310 -5.46 10.25 -17.10
CA ALA A 310 -6.86 10.71 -17.20
C ALA A 310 -7.11 11.63 -18.42
N CYS A 311 -6.08 11.97 -19.19
CA CYS A 311 -6.10 12.67 -20.48
C CYS A 311 -5.88 11.67 -21.62
#